data_fcd05b9cd42c94bf31e19722b76d6eb6
#
_entry.id   fcd05b9cd42c94bf31e19722b76d6eb6
#
_cell.length_a   1.000
_cell.length_b   1.000
_cell.length_c   1.000
_cell.angle_alpha   90.00
_cell.angle_beta   90.00
_cell.angle_gamma   90.00
#
_symmetry.space_group_name_H-M   'P 1'
#
loop_
_entity.id
_entity.type
_entity.pdbx_description
1 polymer ?
#
loop_
_entity_poly.entity_id
_entity_poly.type
_entity_poly.pdbx_seq_one_letter_code
_entity_poly.pdbx_strand_id
1 'polypeptide(L)'
;DDEVLYPVGCCGQIVSFEETESGNLFIALRGLCRFKLSKELDNKKGYRRSMVDYAPYVDDLREDTGKINDRPRLLNAVKQFFTLKNIDVDWEAIKTAADETLVTSLAMICPFEAREKQALLEVKNMTERCNLLTSLVEMALHSSNYQTGLFHH
;
A
#
# COMPACT_ATOMS: atom_id res chain seq x y z
N ASP A 1 -3.10 3.48 25.56
CA ASP A 1 -3.56 2.26 24.86
C ASP A 1 -2.39 1.78 24.00
N ASP A 2 -1.82 0.62 24.36
CA ASP A 2 -0.77 -0.01 23.56
C ASP A 2 -1.42 -0.59 22.29
N GLU A 3 -1.40 0.17 21.21
CA GLU A 3 -1.83 -0.34 19.91
C GLU A 3 -0.92 -1.50 19.50
N VAL A 4 -1.53 -2.65 19.24
CA VAL A 4 -0.80 -3.83 18.75
C VAL A 4 -0.24 -3.55 17.36
N LEU A 5 1.08 -3.72 17.19
CA LEU A 5 1.72 -3.58 15.89
C LEU A 5 1.45 -4.80 15.01
N TYR A 6 1.31 -4.56 13.72
CA TYR A 6 1.31 -5.63 12.74
C TYR A 6 2.66 -6.35 12.69
N PRO A 7 2.68 -7.65 12.34
CA PRO A 7 3.91 -8.45 12.38
C PRO A 7 4.92 -8.10 11.29
N VAL A 8 4.47 -7.44 10.22
CA VAL A 8 5.33 -7.01 9.11
C VAL A 8 5.28 -5.50 8.98
N GLY A 9 6.45 -4.89 8.93
CA GLY A 9 6.64 -3.48 8.67
C GLY A 9 7.57 -3.24 7.49
N CYS A 10 7.78 -1.97 7.15
CA CYS A 10 8.74 -1.55 6.12
C CYS A 10 9.68 -0.51 6.70
N CYS A 11 10.98 -0.71 6.50
CA CYS A 11 11.99 0.30 6.78
C CYS A 11 11.90 1.40 5.75
N GLY A 12 11.78 2.65 6.21
CA GLY A 12 11.69 3.83 5.37
C GLY A 12 12.88 4.76 5.55
N GLN A 13 13.39 5.29 4.45
CA GLN A 13 14.35 6.39 4.46
C GLN A 13 13.61 7.72 4.38
N ILE A 14 13.92 8.65 5.28
CA ILE A 14 13.43 10.02 5.18
C ILE A 14 14.13 10.69 3.99
N VAL A 15 13.35 11.04 2.95
CA VAL A 15 13.88 11.67 1.73
C VAL A 15 13.63 13.18 1.71
N SER A 16 12.63 13.65 2.43
CA SER A 16 12.43 15.07 2.73
C SER A 16 11.65 15.26 4.02
N PHE A 17 11.84 16.41 4.65
CA PHE A 17 10.97 16.87 5.70
C PHE A 17 10.80 18.38 5.58
N GLU A 18 9.65 18.87 6.01
CA GLU A 18 9.30 20.29 6.03
C GLU A 18 8.58 20.58 7.34
N GLU A 19 8.99 21.64 8.03
CA GLU A 19 8.29 22.10 9.21
C GLU A 19 7.22 23.12 8.81
N THR A 20 6.00 22.90 9.28
CA THR A 20 4.88 23.82 9.05
C THR A 20 4.92 24.98 10.02
N GLU A 21 4.23 26.07 9.72
CA GLU A 21 4.05 27.20 10.63
C GLU A 21 3.44 26.81 11.99
N SER A 22 2.71 25.70 12.05
CA SER A 22 2.14 25.16 13.29
C SER A 22 3.10 24.26 14.08
N GLY A 23 4.36 24.09 13.64
CA GLY A 23 5.37 23.25 14.27
C GLY A 23 5.20 21.75 14.01
N ASN A 24 4.31 21.35 13.09
CA ASN A 24 4.21 19.96 12.64
C ASN A 24 5.27 19.68 11.57
N LEU A 25 5.69 18.43 11.47
CA LEU A 25 6.62 17.97 10.44
C LEU A 25 5.88 17.17 9.36
N PHE A 26 5.99 17.61 8.10
CA PHE A 26 5.68 16.79 6.94
C PHE A 26 6.92 15.99 6.56
N ILE A 27 6.78 14.68 6.52
CA ILE A 27 7.90 13.76 6.23
C ILE A 27 7.53 12.92 5.02
N ALA A 28 8.39 12.93 4.00
CA ALA A 28 8.31 11.96 2.90
C ALA A 28 9.26 10.79 3.17
N LEU A 29 8.71 9.57 3.11
CA LEU A 29 9.45 8.34 3.32
C LEU A 29 9.54 7.56 2.01
N ARG A 30 10.74 7.04 1.72
CA ARG A 30 10.95 6.03 0.69
C ARG A 30 11.06 4.67 1.36
N GLY A 31 10.21 3.72 1.01
CA GLY A 31 10.34 2.33 1.45
C GLY A 31 11.62 1.70 0.92
N LEU A 32 12.32 0.97 1.77
CA LEU A 32 13.57 0.30 1.43
C LEU A 32 13.43 -1.22 1.43
N CYS A 33 12.99 -1.77 2.55
CA CYS A 33 12.92 -3.21 2.74
C CYS A 33 11.88 -3.53 3.82
N ARG A 34 11.08 -4.54 3.60
CA ARG A 34 10.19 -5.09 4.62
C ARG A 34 10.99 -5.77 5.72
N PHE A 35 10.37 -5.91 6.85
CA PHE A 35 10.91 -6.67 7.98
C PHE A 35 9.80 -7.39 8.73
N LYS A 36 10.16 -8.46 9.42
CA LYS A 36 9.31 -9.10 10.42
C LYS A 36 9.62 -8.51 11.79
N LEU A 37 8.60 -8.10 12.50
CA LEU A 37 8.73 -7.68 13.90
C LEU A 37 9.00 -8.90 14.76
N SER A 38 10.12 -8.90 15.50
CA SER A 38 10.50 -10.00 16.39
C SER A 38 10.09 -9.72 17.83
N LYS A 39 10.41 -8.53 18.35
CA LYS A 39 10.14 -8.16 19.73
C LYS A 39 10.08 -6.64 19.85
N GLU A 40 9.12 -6.14 20.60
CA GLU A 40 9.09 -4.76 21.05
C GLU A 40 10.05 -4.56 22.21
N LEU A 41 10.78 -3.44 22.20
CA LEU A 41 11.74 -3.05 23.24
C LEU A 41 11.15 -1.91 24.05
N ASP A 42 11.73 -1.70 25.24
CA ASP A 42 11.33 -0.58 26.11
C ASP A 42 11.43 0.75 25.36
N ASN A 43 10.43 1.60 25.55
CA ASN A 43 10.41 2.94 24.97
C ASN A 43 11.62 3.76 25.43
N LYS A 44 12.18 4.52 24.50
CA LYS A 44 13.29 5.43 24.79
C LYS A 44 12.97 6.81 24.23
N LYS A 45 12.99 7.81 25.07
CA LYS A 45 12.74 9.22 24.67
C LYS A 45 11.38 9.42 23.96
N GLY A 46 10.35 8.66 24.35
CA GLY A 46 8.99 8.81 23.81
C GLY A 46 8.71 8.14 22.46
N TYR A 47 9.65 7.37 21.88
CA TYR A 47 9.41 6.61 20.67
C TYR A 47 9.49 5.10 20.90
N ARG A 48 8.66 4.35 20.17
CA ARG A 48 8.63 2.88 20.21
C ARG A 48 9.86 2.31 19.49
N ARG A 49 10.37 1.21 20.02
CA ARG A 49 11.54 0.53 19.47
C ARG A 49 11.25 -0.95 19.34
N SER A 50 11.80 -1.57 18.32
CA SER A 50 11.60 -2.99 18.06
C SER A 50 12.86 -3.65 17.53
N MET A 51 13.02 -4.93 17.86
CA MET A 51 13.91 -5.81 17.15
C MET A 51 13.18 -6.32 15.91
N VAL A 52 13.87 -6.29 14.78
CA VAL A 52 13.31 -6.69 13.49
C VAL A 52 14.20 -7.70 12.79
N ASP A 53 13.60 -8.54 11.96
CA ASP A 53 14.28 -9.54 11.13
C ASP A 53 14.04 -9.21 9.65
N TYR A 54 15.10 -8.94 8.92
CA TYR A 54 15.08 -8.67 7.48
C TYR A 54 15.24 -9.93 6.62
N ALA A 55 15.67 -11.06 7.20
CA ALA A 55 15.99 -12.27 6.44
C ALA A 55 14.84 -12.75 5.52
N PRO A 56 13.55 -12.68 5.92
CA PRO A 56 12.45 -13.08 5.04
C PRO A 56 12.25 -12.19 3.81
N TYR A 57 12.86 -11.00 3.79
CA TYR A 57 12.58 -9.94 2.80
C TYR A 57 13.84 -9.38 2.13
N VAL A 58 14.95 -10.13 2.16
CA VAL A 58 16.22 -9.69 1.51
C VAL A 58 16.08 -9.45 0.01
N ASP A 59 15.10 -10.09 -0.62
CA ASP A 59 14.82 -9.91 -2.05
C ASP A 59 14.19 -8.55 -2.36
N ASP A 60 13.64 -7.83 -1.39
CA ASP A 60 13.16 -6.46 -1.56
C ASP A 60 14.28 -5.47 -1.92
N LEU A 61 15.54 -5.84 -1.68
CA LEU A 61 16.72 -5.04 -2.03
C LEU A 61 17.19 -5.26 -3.48
N ARG A 62 16.52 -6.15 -4.21
CA ARG A 62 16.78 -6.44 -5.61
C ARG A 62 15.68 -5.84 -6.48
N GLU A 63 15.98 -5.58 -7.74
CA GLU A 63 14.95 -5.21 -8.70
C GLU A 63 13.93 -6.35 -8.84
N ASP A 64 12.65 -6.06 -8.58
CA ASP A 64 11.58 -7.01 -8.81
C ASP A 64 11.28 -7.05 -10.32
N THR A 65 11.64 -8.15 -10.97
CA THR A 65 11.37 -8.39 -12.38
C THR A 65 10.00 -8.98 -12.65
N GLY A 66 9.14 -9.02 -11.64
CA GLY A 66 7.77 -9.49 -11.75
C GLY A 66 7.00 -8.71 -12.81
N LYS A 67 6.01 -9.36 -13.41
CA LYS A 67 5.13 -8.75 -14.42
C LYS A 67 3.68 -8.85 -13.99
N ILE A 68 2.91 -7.88 -14.41
CA ILE A 68 1.46 -7.92 -14.28
C ILE A 68 0.91 -8.91 -15.32
N ASN A 69 0.25 -9.97 -14.86
CA ASN A 69 -0.30 -11.00 -15.74
C ASN A 69 -1.44 -10.46 -16.61
N ASP A 70 -2.28 -9.60 -16.06
CA ASP A 70 -3.43 -9.02 -16.76
C ASP A 70 -3.52 -7.51 -16.44
N ARG A 71 -2.63 -6.74 -17.04
CA ARG A 71 -2.60 -5.29 -16.89
C ARG A 71 -3.91 -4.61 -17.35
N PRO A 72 -4.56 -5.01 -18.47
CA PRO A 72 -5.84 -4.43 -18.86
C PRO A 72 -6.93 -4.61 -17.81
N ARG A 73 -7.02 -5.77 -17.17
CA ARG A 73 -7.98 -6.05 -16.10
C ARG A 73 -7.75 -5.12 -14.90
N LEU A 74 -6.51 -5.02 -14.42
CA LEU A 74 -6.14 -4.12 -13.33
C LEU A 74 -6.54 -2.68 -13.65
N LEU A 75 -6.12 -2.16 -14.82
CA LEU A 75 -6.39 -0.77 -15.21
C LEU A 75 -7.89 -0.48 -15.35
N ASN A 76 -8.66 -1.42 -15.89
CA ASN A 76 -10.11 -1.28 -16.01
C ASN A 76 -10.80 -1.25 -14.63
N ALA A 77 -10.43 -2.17 -13.73
CA ALA A 77 -10.95 -2.20 -12.37
C ALA A 77 -10.62 -0.92 -11.60
N VAL A 78 -9.37 -0.48 -11.66
CA VAL A 78 -8.91 0.75 -10.98
C VAL A 78 -9.61 1.99 -11.55
N LYS A 79 -9.82 2.06 -12.87
CA LYS A 79 -10.54 3.17 -13.50
C LYS A 79 -11.96 3.29 -12.95
N GLN A 80 -12.70 2.19 -12.90
CA GLN A 80 -14.06 2.17 -12.35
C GLN A 80 -14.06 2.55 -10.87
N PHE A 81 -13.11 2.03 -10.10
CA PHE A 81 -13.00 2.29 -8.67
C PHE A 81 -12.69 3.77 -8.38
N PHE A 82 -11.75 4.38 -9.10
CA PHE A 82 -11.42 5.79 -8.94
C PHE A 82 -12.57 6.71 -9.36
N THR A 83 -13.28 6.35 -10.43
CA THR A 83 -14.51 7.06 -10.81
C THR A 83 -15.56 6.99 -9.69
N LEU A 84 -15.79 5.81 -9.15
CA LEU A 84 -16.74 5.60 -8.03
C LEU A 84 -16.36 6.39 -6.77
N LYS A 85 -15.07 6.46 -6.46
CA LYS A 85 -14.53 7.16 -5.28
C LYS A 85 -14.25 8.65 -5.50
N ASN A 86 -14.50 9.17 -6.70
CA ASN A 86 -14.16 10.55 -7.11
C ASN A 86 -12.67 10.87 -6.89
N ILE A 87 -11.79 9.93 -7.20
CA ILE A 87 -10.34 10.10 -7.12
C ILE A 87 -9.85 10.58 -8.48
N ASP A 88 -9.29 11.78 -8.52
CA ASP A 88 -8.69 12.35 -9.72
C ASP A 88 -7.21 11.95 -9.82
N VAL A 89 -6.80 11.47 -11.00
CA VAL A 89 -5.45 10.96 -11.27
C VAL A 89 -5.02 11.23 -12.70
N ASP A 90 -3.73 11.30 -12.92
CA ASP A 90 -3.14 11.34 -14.26
C ASP A 90 -3.15 9.93 -14.89
N TRP A 91 -4.14 9.68 -15.75
CA TRP A 91 -4.32 8.39 -16.43
C TRP A 91 -3.20 8.08 -17.41
N GLU A 92 -2.56 9.07 -18.01
CA GLU A 92 -1.44 8.83 -18.92
C GLU A 92 -0.20 8.37 -18.13
N ALA A 93 0.06 8.98 -16.98
CA ALA A 93 1.11 8.50 -16.07
C ALA A 93 0.84 7.06 -15.59
N ILE A 94 -0.41 6.73 -15.24
CA ILE A 94 -0.82 5.38 -14.82
C ILE A 94 -0.61 4.36 -15.95
N LYS A 95 -1.00 4.68 -17.18
CA LYS A 95 -0.87 3.76 -18.33
C LYS A 95 0.58 3.49 -18.71
N THR A 96 1.45 4.48 -18.57
CA THR A 96 2.85 4.41 -19.00
C THR A 96 3.81 3.96 -17.91
N ALA A 97 3.37 3.92 -16.65
CA ALA A 97 4.19 3.48 -15.52
C ALA A 97 4.69 2.05 -15.68
N ALA A 98 5.93 1.78 -15.24
CA ALA A 98 6.45 0.41 -15.11
C ALA A 98 5.59 -0.40 -14.14
N ASP A 99 5.52 -1.71 -14.33
CA ASP A 99 4.62 -2.60 -13.58
C ASP A 99 4.80 -2.50 -12.07
N GLU A 100 6.04 -2.52 -11.58
CA GLU A 100 6.34 -2.40 -10.15
C GLU A 100 5.88 -1.04 -9.58
N THR A 101 6.23 0.04 -10.29
CA THR A 101 5.81 1.40 -9.90
C THR A 101 4.30 1.52 -9.88
N LEU A 102 3.63 0.97 -10.88
CA LEU A 102 2.17 0.99 -10.98
C LEU A 102 1.52 0.30 -9.79
N VAL A 103 1.89 -0.96 -9.52
CA VAL A 103 1.30 -1.75 -8.43
C VAL A 103 1.56 -1.09 -7.08
N THR A 104 2.76 -0.59 -6.84
CA THR A 104 3.13 0.06 -5.58
C THR A 104 2.37 1.37 -5.39
N SER A 105 2.30 2.21 -6.42
CA SER A 105 1.58 3.49 -6.35
C SER A 105 0.08 3.28 -6.14
N LEU A 106 -0.53 2.33 -6.85
CA LEU A 106 -1.95 2.00 -6.69
C LEU A 106 -2.25 1.47 -5.29
N ALA A 107 -1.38 0.60 -4.72
CA ALA A 107 -1.54 0.12 -3.35
C ALA A 107 -1.50 1.24 -2.30
N MET A 108 -0.75 2.32 -2.56
CA MET A 108 -0.70 3.49 -1.68
C MET A 108 -1.90 4.43 -1.87
N ILE A 109 -2.27 4.71 -3.12
CA ILE A 109 -3.32 5.70 -3.47
C ILE A 109 -4.72 5.18 -3.16
N CYS A 110 -4.98 3.88 -3.39
CA CYS A 110 -6.29 3.30 -3.11
C CYS A 110 -6.65 3.46 -1.63
N PRO A 111 -7.85 3.98 -1.31
CA PRO A 111 -8.32 4.21 0.05
C PRO A 111 -8.78 2.90 0.71
N PHE A 112 -7.87 1.95 0.78
CA PHE A 112 -8.07 0.69 1.46
C PHE A 112 -7.99 0.83 2.98
N GLU A 113 -8.69 -0.05 3.67
CA GLU A 113 -8.60 -0.19 5.13
C GLU A 113 -7.19 -0.64 5.55
N ALA A 114 -6.82 -0.37 6.81
CA ALA A 114 -5.49 -0.71 7.32
C ALA A 114 -5.15 -2.20 7.15
N ARG A 115 -6.12 -3.11 7.33
CA ARG A 115 -5.94 -4.56 7.16
C ARG A 115 -5.67 -4.94 5.71
N GLU A 116 -6.33 -4.29 4.75
CA GLU A 116 -6.12 -4.52 3.32
C GLU A 116 -4.75 -4.02 2.88
N LYS A 117 -4.34 -2.84 3.34
CA LYS A 117 -2.99 -2.30 3.11
C LYS A 117 -1.91 -3.19 3.72
N GLN A 118 -2.15 -3.72 4.91
CA GLN A 118 -1.26 -4.67 5.55
C GLN A 118 -1.14 -5.97 4.74
N ALA A 119 -2.26 -6.52 4.26
CA ALA A 119 -2.25 -7.70 3.41
C ALA A 119 -1.43 -7.48 2.13
N LEU A 120 -1.57 -6.30 1.48
CA LEU A 120 -0.77 -5.92 0.31
C LEU A 120 0.73 -5.79 0.64
N LEU A 121 1.08 -5.38 1.84
CA LEU A 121 2.48 -5.31 2.30
C LEU A 121 3.06 -6.72 2.53
N GLU A 122 2.27 -7.66 3.02
CA GLU A 122 2.72 -8.99 3.44
C GLU A 122 2.91 -9.99 2.29
N VAL A 123 2.30 -9.78 1.12
CA VAL A 123 2.47 -10.68 -0.03
C VAL A 123 3.91 -10.73 -0.51
N LYS A 124 4.32 -11.91 -0.97
CA LYS A 124 5.75 -12.23 -1.20
C LYS A 124 6.37 -11.41 -2.33
N ASN A 125 5.67 -11.24 -3.43
CA ASN A 125 6.21 -10.65 -4.66
C ASN A 125 5.21 -9.72 -5.34
N MET A 126 5.67 -8.99 -6.33
CA MET A 126 4.88 -8.01 -7.09
C MET A 126 3.67 -8.63 -7.79
N THR A 127 3.82 -9.82 -8.38
CA THR A 127 2.72 -10.50 -9.09
C THR A 127 1.57 -10.86 -8.12
N GLU A 128 1.88 -11.40 -6.95
CA GLU A 128 0.88 -11.69 -5.92
C GLU A 128 0.24 -10.40 -5.39
N ARG A 129 1.03 -9.34 -5.21
CA ARG A 129 0.52 -8.02 -4.80
C ARG A 129 -0.44 -7.44 -5.83
N CYS A 130 -0.13 -7.56 -7.11
CA CYS A 130 -1.01 -7.14 -8.20
C CYS A 130 -2.33 -7.91 -8.19
N ASN A 131 -2.27 -9.24 -8.04
CA ASN A 131 -3.47 -10.07 -8.00
C ASN A 131 -4.37 -9.72 -6.80
N LEU A 132 -3.79 -9.55 -5.62
CA LEU A 132 -4.52 -9.13 -4.42
C LEU A 132 -5.11 -7.73 -4.59
N LEU A 133 -4.34 -6.77 -5.09
CA LEU A 133 -4.79 -5.41 -5.38
C LEU A 133 -6.00 -5.40 -6.32
N THR A 134 -5.91 -6.15 -7.43
CA THR A 134 -7.02 -6.28 -8.38
C THR A 134 -8.26 -6.85 -7.71
N SER A 135 -8.10 -7.90 -6.91
CA SER A 135 -9.23 -8.52 -6.19
C SER A 135 -9.87 -7.56 -5.18
N LEU A 136 -9.08 -6.79 -4.42
CA LEU A 136 -9.60 -5.81 -3.47
C LEU A 136 -10.39 -4.71 -4.17
N VAL A 137 -9.88 -4.21 -5.29
CA VAL A 137 -10.57 -3.19 -6.10
C VAL A 137 -11.90 -3.75 -6.64
N GLU A 138 -11.90 -4.96 -7.20
CA GLU A 138 -13.10 -5.60 -7.72
C GLU A 138 -14.14 -5.87 -6.61
N MET A 139 -13.72 -6.33 -5.45
CA MET A 139 -14.60 -6.52 -4.29
C MET A 139 -15.25 -5.20 -3.84
N ALA A 140 -14.48 -4.11 -3.79
CA ALA A 140 -14.99 -2.80 -3.42
C ALA A 140 -16.02 -2.27 -4.43
N LEU A 141 -15.83 -2.52 -5.74
CA LEU A 141 -16.81 -2.20 -6.78
C LEU A 141 -18.11 -2.99 -6.61
N HIS A 142 -18.00 -4.30 -6.34
CA HIS A 142 -19.18 -5.15 -6.13
C HIS A 142 -19.97 -4.71 -4.89
N SER A 143 -19.30 -4.45 -3.78
CA SER A 143 -19.94 -4.02 -2.52
C SER A 143 -20.73 -2.71 -2.69
N SER A 144 -20.21 -1.78 -3.48
CA SER A 144 -20.88 -0.50 -3.75
C SER A 144 -22.13 -0.67 -4.64
N ASN A 145 -22.10 -1.60 -5.59
CA ASN A 145 -23.26 -1.88 -6.45
C ASN A 145 -24.42 -2.52 -5.67
N TYR A 146 -24.15 -3.30 -4.64
CA TYR A 146 -25.18 -3.85 -3.76
C TYR A 146 -25.87 -2.77 -2.92
N GLN A 147 -25.15 -1.75 -2.48
CA GLN A 147 -25.75 -0.66 -1.68
C GLN A 147 -26.64 0.26 -2.52
N THR A 148 -26.29 0.52 -3.78
CA THR A 148 -27.12 1.32 -4.68
C THR A 148 -28.38 0.59 -5.16
N GLY A 149 -28.36 -0.72 -5.24
CA GLY A 149 -29.52 -1.54 -5.64
C GLY A 149 -30.63 -1.68 -4.57
N LEU A 150 -30.33 -1.40 -3.29
CA LEU A 150 -31.29 -1.50 -2.19
C LEU A 150 -32.17 -0.25 -1.98
N PHE A 151 -31.93 0.85 -2.69
CA PHE A 151 -32.68 2.11 -2.59
C PHE A 151 -33.64 2.36 -3.74
N HIS A 152 -33.87 1.38 -4.61
CA HIS A 152 -34.85 1.44 -5.70
C HIS A 152 -35.97 0.41 -5.51
N HIS A 153 -36.71 0.55 -4.40
CA HIS A 153 -38.07 -0.04 -4.25
C HIS A 153 -38.96 0.92 -3.48
#